data_f4695a3cfd570e924950030e6f74dc2c
#
_entry.id   f4695a3cfd570e924950030e6f74dc2c
#
_cell.length_a   1.000
_cell.length_b   1.000
_cell.length_c   1.000
_cell.angle_alpha   90.00
_cell.angle_beta   90.00
_cell.angle_gamma   90.00
#
_symmetry.space_group_name_H-M   'P 1'
#
loop_
_entity.id
_entity.type
_entity.pdbx_description
1 polymer ?
#
loop_
_entity_poly.entity_id
_entity_poly.type
_entity_poly.pdbx_seq_one_letter_code
_entity_poly.pdbx_strand_id
1 'polypeptide(L)'
;EPGAKVRHGRMIAIGWALIIYPGMIFLGWAGRILMDIAGHEQILIVMGNQLLPPVLAGIILAAVLSAIMSTADSQLLVAASSVSHDLKSSGEEFSLNQTRIVVAIICVIAVVMAIFVDKSIYSRVLFAFSAMGAAFGPLLIGRMQGGVPKIHATMAMAVGFFGTLFFYYSDMKPEGNPLERLVPFALAFI
;
A
#
# COMPACT_ATOMS: atom_id res chain seq x y z
N GLU A 1 17.72 -26.20 10.29
CA GLU A 1 17.90 -25.80 8.87
C GLU A 1 16.95 -24.65 8.55
N PRO A 2 17.45 -23.41 8.34
CA PRO A 2 16.59 -22.25 8.09
C PRO A 2 15.79 -22.34 6.78
N GLY A 3 16.31 -23.04 5.77
CA GLY A 3 15.67 -23.17 4.47
C GLY A 3 14.37 -23.98 4.46
N ALA A 4 14.25 -25.00 5.31
CA ALA A 4 13.03 -25.81 5.42
C ALA A 4 11.86 -25.02 6.02
N LYS A 5 12.12 -24.18 7.03
CA LYS A 5 11.10 -23.32 7.65
C LYS A 5 10.56 -22.26 6.70
N VAL A 6 11.44 -21.66 5.89
CA VAL A 6 11.06 -20.68 4.86
C VAL A 6 10.21 -21.33 3.77
N ARG A 7 10.54 -22.55 3.35
CA ARG A 7 9.74 -23.30 2.37
C ARG A 7 8.33 -23.60 2.86
N HIS A 8 8.18 -24.05 4.11
CA HIS A 8 6.86 -24.28 4.72
C HIS A 8 6.03 -22.99 4.81
N GLY A 9 6.63 -21.90 5.30
CA GLY A 9 5.95 -20.60 5.35
C GLY A 9 5.47 -20.13 3.98
N ARG A 10 6.30 -20.29 2.94
CA ARG A 10 5.94 -19.97 1.56
C ARG A 10 4.78 -20.81 1.03
N MET A 11 4.78 -22.12 1.30
CA MET A 11 3.68 -23.00 0.86
C MET A 11 2.35 -22.64 1.51
N ILE A 12 2.37 -22.32 2.82
CA ILE A 12 1.18 -21.87 3.54
C ILE A 12 0.67 -20.55 2.97
N ALA A 13 1.56 -19.58 2.76
CA ALA A 13 1.18 -18.28 2.19
C ALA A 13 0.59 -18.39 0.78
N ILE A 14 1.20 -19.20 -0.10
CA ILE A 14 0.68 -19.43 -1.46
C ILE A 14 -0.67 -20.16 -1.39
N GLY A 15 -0.79 -21.21 -0.58
CA GLY A 15 -2.05 -21.93 -0.41
C GLY A 15 -3.19 -21.03 0.08
N TRP A 16 -2.91 -20.15 1.03
CA TRP A 16 -3.87 -19.16 1.52
C TRP A 16 -4.26 -18.16 0.43
N ALA A 17 -3.28 -17.64 -0.31
CA ALA A 17 -3.53 -16.71 -1.42
C ALA A 17 -4.39 -17.33 -2.51
N LEU A 18 -4.16 -18.61 -2.87
CA LEU A 18 -4.96 -19.35 -3.85
C LEU A 18 -6.44 -19.55 -3.43
N ILE A 19 -6.75 -19.48 -2.16
CA ILE A 19 -8.14 -19.55 -1.68
C ILE A 19 -8.77 -18.15 -1.69
N ILE A 20 -8.06 -17.14 -1.16
CA ILE A 20 -8.60 -15.80 -0.96
C ILE A 20 -8.77 -15.05 -2.28
N TYR A 21 -7.76 -15.00 -3.15
CA TYR A 21 -7.84 -14.20 -4.38
C TYR A 21 -8.95 -14.65 -5.34
N PRO A 22 -9.12 -15.95 -5.66
CA PRO A 22 -10.26 -16.37 -6.46
C PRO A 22 -11.59 -16.07 -5.78
N GLY A 23 -11.69 -16.30 -4.46
CA GLY A 23 -12.91 -15.97 -3.70
C GLY A 23 -13.30 -14.49 -3.83
N MET A 24 -12.36 -13.59 -3.72
CA MET A 24 -12.60 -12.13 -3.90
C MET A 24 -12.97 -11.77 -5.33
N ILE A 25 -12.37 -12.42 -6.34
CA ILE A 25 -12.72 -12.22 -7.75
C ILE A 25 -14.15 -12.68 -8.02
N PHE A 26 -14.52 -13.88 -7.55
CA PHE A 26 -15.89 -14.40 -7.69
C PHE A 26 -16.92 -13.52 -6.98
N LEU A 27 -16.59 -13.03 -5.80
CA LEU A 27 -17.44 -12.10 -5.06
C LEU A 27 -17.65 -10.78 -5.83
N GLY A 28 -16.58 -10.23 -6.42
CA GLY A 28 -16.66 -9.04 -7.26
C GLY A 28 -17.52 -9.25 -8.50
N TRP A 29 -17.40 -10.40 -9.19
CA TRP A 29 -18.23 -10.73 -10.34
C TRP A 29 -19.70 -10.95 -9.95
N ALA A 30 -19.95 -11.71 -8.88
CA ALA A 30 -21.29 -11.93 -8.37
C ALA A 30 -21.97 -10.61 -7.96
N GLY A 31 -21.24 -9.73 -7.26
CA GLY A 31 -21.75 -8.43 -6.88
C GLY A 31 -22.10 -7.55 -8.07
N ARG A 32 -21.31 -7.58 -9.12
CA ARG A 32 -21.56 -6.81 -10.34
C ARG A 32 -22.78 -7.33 -11.12
N ILE A 33 -23.06 -8.63 -11.08
CA ILE A 33 -24.19 -9.25 -11.77
C ILE A 33 -25.49 -9.09 -10.97
N LEU A 34 -25.40 -9.26 -9.65
CA LEU A 34 -26.57 -9.30 -8.78
C LEU A 34 -27.05 -7.92 -8.33
N MET A 35 -26.17 -6.92 -8.35
CA MET A 35 -26.45 -5.60 -7.79
C MET A 35 -25.92 -4.50 -8.70
N ASP A 36 -26.79 -3.51 -8.97
CA ASP A 36 -26.40 -2.26 -9.63
C ASP A 36 -25.85 -1.30 -8.57
N ILE A 37 -24.57 -1.49 -8.19
CA ILE A 37 -23.93 -0.70 -7.15
C ILE A 37 -23.02 0.34 -7.83
N ALA A 38 -23.33 1.62 -7.59
CA ALA A 38 -22.53 2.73 -8.09
C ALA A 38 -21.10 2.77 -7.52
N GLY A 39 -20.89 2.24 -6.31
CA GLY A 39 -19.57 2.20 -5.63
C GLY A 39 -18.96 0.80 -5.65
N HIS A 40 -18.08 0.52 -6.60
CA HIS A 40 -17.46 -0.80 -6.77
C HIS A 40 -16.66 -1.27 -5.54
N GLU A 41 -16.16 -0.37 -4.71
CA GLU A 41 -15.39 -0.68 -3.51
C GLU A 41 -16.25 -1.10 -2.32
N GLN A 42 -17.57 -0.89 -2.38
CA GLN A 42 -18.52 -1.19 -1.31
C GLN A 42 -19.18 -2.56 -1.47
N ILE A 43 -18.91 -3.29 -2.54
CA ILE A 43 -19.60 -4.55 -2.91
C ILE A 43 -19.65 -5.54 -1.74
N LEU A 44 -18.55 -5.78 -1.05
CA LEU A 44 -18.48 -6.74 0.07
C LEU A 44 -19.45 -6.37 1.19
N ILE A 45 -19.48 -5.09 1.57
CA ILE A 45 -20.32 -4.60 2.67
C ILE A 45 -21.80 -4.59 2.26
N VAL A 46 -22.10 -4.13 1.05
CA VAL A 46 -23.48 -4.06 0.53
C VAL A 46 -24.06 -5.46 0.36
N MET A 47 -23.33 -6.38 -0.26
CA MET A 47 -23.74 -7.77 -0.40
C MET A 47 -23.92 -8.46 0.96
N GLY A 48 -23.00 -8.22 1.89
CA GLY A 48 -23.10 -8.74 3.24
C GLY A 48 -24.40 -8.30 3.92
N ASN A 49 -24.75 -7.02 3.82
CA ASN A 49 -25.96 -6.46 4.43
C ASN A 49 -27.26 -6.91 3.73
N GLN A 50 -27.23 -7.16 2.42
CA GLN A 50 -28.46 -7.50 1.67
C GLN A 50 -28.72 -9.00 1.60
N LEU A 51 -27.69 -9.83 1.55
CA LEU A 51 -27.83 -11.27 1.35
C LEU A 51 -27.76 -12.09 2.64
N LEU A 52 -27.21 -11.53 3.71
CA LEU A 52 -26.98 -12.25 4.96
C LEU A 52 -27.90 -11.76 6.08
N PRO A 53 -28.25 -12.64 7.04
CA PRO A 53 -28.89 -12.22 8.27
C PRO A 53 -28.06 -11.16 9.01
N PRO A 54 -28.69 -10.23 9.75
CA PRO A 54 -27.98 -9.10 10.40
C PRO A 54 -26.79 -9.50 11.26
N VAL A 55 -26.86 -10.64 11.93
CA VAL A 55 -25.77 -11.16 12.77
C VAL A 55 -24.53 -11.51 11.92
N LEU A 56 -24.71 -12.21 10.79
CA LEU A 56 -23.62 -12.57 9.90
C LEU A 56 -23.03 -11.34 9.18
N ALA A 57 -23.87 -10.41 8.76
CA ALA A 57 -23.44 -9.13 8.20
C ALA A 57 -22.57 -8.35 9.19
N GLY A 58 -22.97 -8.31 10.46
CA GLY A 58 -22.19 -7.70 11.55
C GLY A 58 -20.85 -8.39 11.78
N ILE A 59 -20.78 -9.72 11.71
CA ILE A 59 -19.51 -10.48 11.83
C ILE A 59 -18.59 -10.15 10.66
N ILE A 60 -19.08 -10.08 9.43
CA ILE A 60 -18.25 -9.70 8.27
C ILE A 60 -17.71 -8.29 8.43
N LEU A 61 -18.55 -7.34 8.82
CA LEU A 61 -18.12 -5.97 9.05
C LEU A 61 -17.05 -5.87 10.14
N ALA A 62 -17.24 -6.58 11.25
CA ALA A 62 -16.26 -6.64 12.33
C ALA A 62 -14.94 -7.28 11.86
N ALA A 63 -14.98 -8.32 11.05
CA ALA A 63 -13.80 -8.98 10.49
C ALA A 63 -13.02 -8.02 9.56
N VAL A 64 -13.71 -7.30 8.68
CA VAL A 64 -13.12 -6.30 7.79
C VAL A 64 -12.47 -5.18 8.59
N LEU A 65 -13.17 -4.62 9.58
CA LEU A 65 -12.61 -3.57 10.44
C LEU A 65 -11.39 -4.06 11.22
N SER A 66 -11.44 -5.28 11.76
CA SER A 66 -10.31 -5.88 12.46
C SER A 66 -9.07 -6.03 11.56
N ALA A 67 -9.26 -6.48 10.33
CA ALA A 67 -8.18 -6.61 9.35
C ALA A 67 -7.58 -5.24 8.97
N ILE A 68 -8.43 -4.22 8.76
CA ILE A 68 -7.98 -2.85 8.48
C ILE A 68 -7.18 -2.30 9.66
N MET A 69 -7.68 -2.43 10.88
CA MET A 69 -7.01 -1.93 12.08
C MET A 69 -5.66 -2.61 12.30
N SER A 70 -5.58 -3.93 12.15
CA SER A 70 -4.33 -4.68 12.28
C SER A 70 -3.27 -4.25 11.26
N THR A 71 -3.68 -3.99 10.02
CA THR A 71 -2.78 -3.54 8.96
C THR A 71 -2.33 -2.10 9.20
N ALA A 72 -3.27 -1.20 9.55
CA ALA A 72 -2.98 0.20 9.82
C ALA A 72 -2.01 0.36 11.01
N ASP A 73 -2.23 -0.40 12.09
CA ASP A 73 -1.38 -0.38 13.27
C ASP A 73 0.07 -0.77 12.94
N SER A 74 0.25 -1.84 12.20
CA SER A 74 1.56 -2.31 11.74
C SER A 74 2.27 -1.27 10.85
N GLN A 75 1.54 -0.66 9.91
CA GLN A 75 2.08 0.35 9.01
C GLN A 75 2.46 1.64 9.74
N LEU A 76 1.64 2.07 10.70
CA LEU A 76 1.92 3.24 11.55
C LEU A 76 3.16 3.04 12.40
N LEU A 77 3.32 1.86 13.00
CA LEU A 77 4.52 1.53 13.78
C LEU A 77 5.78 1.54 12.92
N VAL A 78 5.75 0.95 11.73
CA VAL A 78 6.89 0.94 10.80
C VAL A 78 7.21 2.37 10.35
N ALA A 79 6.22 3.15 9.94
CA ALA A 79 6.42 4.52 9.51
C ALA A 79 6.97 5.40 10.63
N ALA A 80 6.42 5.31 11.84
CA ALA A 80 6.88 6.06 12.98
C ALA A 80 8.30 5.66 13.42
N SER A 81 8.62 4.36 13.37
CA SER A 81 9.96 3.86 13.65
C SER A 81 10.98 4.39 12.65
N SER A 82 10.67 4.37 11.34
CA SER A 82 11.54 4.92 10.30
C SER A 82 11.80 6.40 10.52
N VAL A 83 10.75 7.20 10.73
CA VAL A 83 10.88 8.64 11.00
C VAL A 83 11.70 8.90 12.26
N SER A 84 11.44 8.14 13.33
CA SER A 84 12.14 8.30 14.60
C SER A 84 13.62 7.96 14.50
N HIS A 85 13.98 6.97 13.67
CA HIS A 85 15.35 6.51 13.51
C HIS A 85 16.14 7.40 12.53
N ASP A 86 15.52 7.82 11.43
CA ASP A 86 16.20 8.52 10.35
C ASP A 86 16.36 10.03 10.61
N LEU A 87 15.48 10.64 11.40
CA LEU A 87 15.57 12.07 11.74
C LEU A 87 16.61 12.41 12.79
N LYS A 88 17.11 11.44 13.57
CA LYS A 88 18.18 11.66 14.54
C LYS A 88 19.52 11.11 14.04
N SER A 89 20.37 12.03 13.67
CA SER A 89 21.74 11.77 13.19
C SER A 89 22.76 11.42 14.28
N SER A 90 22.40 11.36 15.58
CA SER A 90 23.37 11.39 16.69
C SER A 90 23.27 10.25 17.70
N GLY A 91 22.63 9.12 17.36
CA GLY A 91 22.61 7.96 18.29
C GLY A 91 21.73 8.11 19.54
N GLU A 92 20.99 9.20 19.69
CA GLU A 92 19.99 9.37 20.75
C GLU A 92 18.66 8.75 20.29
N GLU A 93 18.09 7.87 21.09
CA GLU A 93 16.76 7.32 20.85
C GLU A 93 15.67 8.38 21.11
N PHE A 94 14.61 8.36 20.29
CA PHE A 94 13.43 9.17 20.57
C PHE A 94 12.80 8.74 21.89
N SER A 95 12.39 9.71 22.69
CA SER A 95 11.59 9.40 23.86
C SER A 95 10.22 8.85 23.43
N LEU A 96 9.59 8.04 24.27
CA LEU A 96 8.26 7.47 24.00
C LEU A 96 7.22 8.55 23.62
N ASN A 97 7.31 9.73 24.22
CA ASN A 97 6.40 10.83 23.90
C ASN A 97 6.65 11.41 22.50
N GLN A 98 7.90 11.51 22.07
CA GLN A 98 8.23 11.97 20.71
C GLN A 98 7.72 10.97 19.65
N THR A 99 7.92 9.67 19.88
CA THR A 99 7.38 8.64 18.97
C THR A 99 5.86 8.70 18.90
N ARG A 100 5.15 8.90 20.01
CA ARG A 100 3.69 9.07 20.02
C ARG A 100 3.24 10.29 19.22
N ILE A 101 3.96 11.40 19.33
CA ILE A 101 3.67 12.61 18.54
C ILE A 101 3.86 12.33 17.04
N VAL A 102 4.93 11.64 16.66
CA VAL A 102 5.14 11.25 15.25
C VAL A 102 4.00 10.38 14.73
N VAL A 103 3.58 9.37 15.50
CA VAL A 103 2.41 8.53 15.13
C VAL A 103 1.16 9.40 14.97
N ALA A 104 0.89 10.30 15.92
CA ALA A 104 -0.29 11.16 15.85
C ALA A 104 -0.26 12.07 14.61
N ILE A 105 0.88 12.65 14.27
CA ILE A 105 1.05 13.48 13.07
C ILE A 105 0.79 12.64 11.80
N ILE A 106 1.35 11.44 11.70
CA ILE A 106 1.13 10.55 10.55
C ILE A 106 -0.35 10.19 10.43
N CYS A 107 -1.02 9.88 11.55
CA CYS A 107 -2.46 9.61 11.56
C CYS A 107 -3.28 10.80 11.07
N VAL A 108 -2.98 12.01 11.54
CA VAL A 108 -3.68 13.23 11.11
C VAL A 108 -3.49 13.46 9.61
N ILE A 109 -2.26 13.34 9.10
CA ILE A 109 -1.97 13.47 7.67
C ILE A 109 -2.75 12.42 6.87
N ALA A 110 -2.76 11.16 7.31
CA ALA A 110 -3.50 10.09 6.64
C ALA A 110 -5.01 10.36 6.58
N VAL A 111 -5.60 10.84 7.69
CA VAL A 111 -7.02 11.22 7.75
C VAL A 111 -7.32 12.40 6.83
N VAL A 112 -6.49 13.44 6.86
CA VAL A 112 -6.65 14.59 5.97
C VAL A 112 -6.57 14.17 4.50
N MET A 113 -5.59 13.35 4.13
CA MET A 113 -5.49 12.80 2.77
C MET A 113 -6.70 11.93 2.41
N ALA A 114 -7.23 11.16 3.36
CA ALA A 114 -8.41 10.33 3.11
C ALA A 114 -9.67 11.16 2.81
N ILE A 115 -9.80 12.33 3.43
CA ILE A 115 -10.96 13.23 3.27
C ILE A 115 -10.84 14.09 2.00
N PHE A 116 -9.66 14.66 1.74
CA PHE A 116 -9.48 15.66 0.69
C PHE A 116 -9.04 15.11 -0.66
N VAL A 117 -8.51 13.88 -0.70
CA VAL A 117 -8.12 13.25 -1.97
C VAL A 117 -9.26 12.38 -2.47
N ASP A 118 -10.03 12.89 -3.42
CA ASP A 118 -11.17 12.18 -4.03
C ASP A 118 -10.69 11.19 -5.11
N LYS A 119 -10.04 10.13 -4.66
CA LYS A 119 -9.60 9.02 -5.52
C LYS A 119 -9.97 7.68 -4.90
N SER A 120 -10.22 6.69 -5.76
CA SER A 120 -10.56 5.33 -5.32
C SER A 120 -9.45 4.71 -4.45
N ILE A 121 -9.80 3.81 -3.55
CA ILE A 121 -8.84 3.05 -2.72
C ILE A 121 -7.86 2.30 -3.63
N TYR A 122 -8.36 1.69 -4.70
CA TYR A 122 -7.55 1.00 -5.70
C TYR A 122 -6.49 1.91 -6.33
N SER A 123 -6.84 3.12 -6.73
CA SER A 123 -5.91 4.10 -7.30
C SER A 123 -4.81 4.50 -6.30
N ARG A 124 -5.17 4.70 -5.02
CA ARG A 124 -4.22 5.02 -3.94
C ARG A 124 -3.22 3.88 -3.70
N VAL A 125 -3.70 2.63 -3.66
CA VAL A 125 -2.86 1.45 -3.50
C VAL A 125 -1.90 1.31 -4.67
N LEU A 126 -2.39 1.47 -5.89
CA LEU A 126 -1.54 1.42 -7.09
C LEU A 126 -0.49 2.53 -7.12
N PHE A 127 -0.85 3.74 -6.68
CA PHE A 127 0.12 4.83 -6.53
C PHE A 127 1.24 4.45 -5.55
N ALA A 128 0.89 3.93 -4.37
CA ALA A 128 1.87 3.52 -3.37
C ALA A 128 2.85 2.45 -3.91
N PHE A 129 2.34 1.42 -4.58
CA PHE A 129 3.18 0.40 -5.21
C PHE A 129 4.04 0.97 -6.35
N SER A 130 3.48 1.87 -7.15
CA SER A 130 4.22 2.51 -8.25
C SER A 130 5.33 3.41 -7.73
N ALA A 131 5.05 4.20 -6.69
CA ALA A 131 6.05 5.07 -6.06
C ALA A 131 7.19 4.26 -5.45
N MET A 132 6.88 3.17 -4.73
CA MET A 132 7.89 2.26 -4.20
C MET A 132 8.68 1.58 -5.33
N GLY A 133 8.02 1.08 -6.35
CA GLY A 133 8.64 0.44 -7.50
C GLY A 133 9.58 1.39 -8.26
N ALA A 134 9.15 2.62 -8.51
CA ALA A 134 9.94 3.63 -9.19
C ALA A 134 11.13 4.15 -8.35
N ALA A 135 10.96 4.26 -7.03
CA ALA A 135 12.03 4.71 -6.15
C ALA A 135 13.10 3.63 -5.91
N PHE A 136 12.70 2.39 -5.68
CA PHE A 136 13.63 1.32 -5.27
C PHE A 136 14.00 0.34 -6.39
N GLY A 137 13.15 0.18 -7.40
CA GLY A 137 13.39 -0.78 -8.48
C GLY A 137 14.69 -0.54 -9.25
N PRO A 138 14.92 0.67 -9.79
CA PRO A 138 16.16 1.01 -10.48
C PRO A 138 17.40 0.84 -9.59
N LEU A 139 17.29 1.23 -8.32
CA LEU A 139 18.36 1.08 -7.33
C LEU A 139 18.73 -0.38 -7.09
N LEU A 140 17.75 -1.27 -6.96
CA LEU A 140 17.98 -2.71 -6.77
C LEU A 140 18.71 -3.31 -7.98
N ILE A 141 18.26 -2.97 -9.19
CA ILE A 141 18.86 -3.46 -10.42
C ILE A 141 20.29 -2.93 -10.57
N GLY A 142 20.52 -1.63 -10.35
CA GLY A 142 21.86 -1.03 -10.38
C GLY A 142 22.80 -1.64 -9.36
N ARG A 143 22.29 -1.96 -8.16
CA ARG A 143 23.09 -2.63 -7.12
C ARG A 143 23.49 -4.05 -7.50
N MET A 144 22.66 -4.77 -8.22
CA MET A 144 22.98 -6.11 -8.73
C MET A 144 24.04 -6.09 -9.84
N GLN A 145 24.20 -4.98 -10.57
CA GLN A 145 25.13 -4.83 -11.68
C GLN A 145 26.53 -4.33 -11.27
N GLY A 146 26.79 -3.96 -10.02
CA GLY A 146 28.13 -3.58 -9.60
C GLY A 146 28.23 -2.47 -8.56
N GLY A 147 27.11 -1.99 -8.08
CA GLY A 147 27.04 -0.95 -7.06
C GLY A 147 26.78 0.44 -7.64
N VAL A 148 25.96 1.21 -6.92
CA VAL A 148 25.56 2.57 -7.28
C VAL A 148 26.17 3.54 -6.27
N PRO A 149 26.84 4.62 -6.69
CA PRO A 149 27.32 5.67 -5.79
C PRO A 149 26.16 6.27 -4.99
N LYS A 150 26.40 6.66 -3.75
CA LYS A 150 25.34 7.15 -2.84
C LYS A 150 24.51 8.29 -3.43
N ILE A 151 25.15 9.23 -4.12
CA ILE A 151 24.48 10.38 -4.71
C ILE A 151 23.51 9.97 -5.83
N HIS A 152 23.92 9.06 -6.72
CA HIS A 152 23.07 8.56 -7.79
C HIS A 152 21.89 7.74 -7.23
N ALA A 153 22.14 6.94 -6.19
CA ALA A 153 21.09 6.22 -5.49
C ALA A 153 20.01 7.16 -4.92
N THR A 154 20.43 8.24 -4.25
CA THR A 154 19.49 9.23 -3.69
C THR A 154 18.74 9.98 -4.78
N MET A 155 19.42 10.35 -5.87
CA MET A 155 18.78 11.01 -7.02
C MET A 155 17.77 10.10 -7.71
N ALA A 156 18.12 8.85 -7.97
CA ALA A 156 17.22 7.87 -8.57
C ALA A 156 15.95 7.68 -7.73
N MET A 157 16.10 7.54 -6.40
CA MET A 157 14.98 7.43 -5.48
C MET A 157 14.10 8.69 -5.51
N ALA A 158 14.70 9.88 -5.48
CA ALA A 158 13.97 11.14 -5.53
C ALA A 158 13.23 11.31 -6.86
N VAL A 159 13.90 11.08 -7.99
CA VAL A 159 13.29 11.18 -9.34
C VAL A 159 12.15 10.17 -9.48
N GLY A 160 12.33 8.92 -9.05
CA GLY A 160 11.28 7.89 -9.11
C GLY A 160 10.06 8.26 -8.26
N PHE A 161 10.27 8.69 -7.02
CA PHE A 161 9.18 9.07 -6.13
C PHE A 161 8.45 10.35 -6.59
N PHE A 162 9.17 11.44 -6.80
CA PHE A 162 8.57 12.71 -7.22
C PHE A 162 8.00 12.64 -8.63
N GLY A 163 8.61 11.87 -9.53
CA GLY A 163 8.07 11.58 -10.84
C GLY A 163 6.72 10.87 -10.75
N THR A 164 6.59 9.84 -9.91
CA THR A 164 5.31 9.15 -9.69
C THR A 164 4.27 10.10 -9.09
N LEU A 165 4.67 10.92 -8.12
CA LEU A 165 3.80 11.92 -7.51
C LEU A 165 3.27 12.92 -8.55
N PHE A 166 4.14 13.44 -9.40
CA PHE A 166 3.77 14.36 -10.48
C PHE A 166 2.77 13.74 -11.45
N PHE A 167 3.03 12.52 -11.93
CA PHE A 167 2.12 11.83 -12.84
C PHE A 167 0.78 11.46 -12.19
N TYR A 168 0.76 11.14 -10.89
CA TYR A 168 -0.44 10.81 -10.16
C TYR A 168 -1.40 12.00 -9.99
N TYR A 169 -0.84 13.21 -9.75
CA TYR A 169 -1.63 14.43 -9.61
C TYR A 169 -1.85 15.18 -10.92
N SER A 170 -1.17 14.78 -11.99
CA SER A 170 -1.33 15.40 -13.31
C SER A 170 -2.57 14.81 -13.99
N ASP A 171 -3.56 15.65 -14.28
CA ASP A 171 -4.80 15.28 -14.99
C ASP A 171 -4.58 14.89 -16.48
N MET A 172 -3.33 14.72 -16.89
CA MET A 172 -2.98 14.52 -18.31
C MET A 172 -3.40 13.16 -18.87
N LYS A 173 -3.87 12.19 -18.04
CA LYS A 173 -4.21 10.83 -18.52
C LYS A 173 -5.29 10.16 -17.68
N PRO A 174 -6.12 9.27 -18.28
CA PRO A 174 -7.13 8.52 -17.56
C PRO A 174 -6.49 7.61 -16.48
N GLU A 175 -7.18 7.46 -15.37
CA GLU A 175 -6.77 6.62 -14.24
C GLU A 175 -6.39 5.20 -14.70
N GLY A 176 -5.27 4.70 -14.20
CA GLY A 176 -4.80 3.33 -14.49
C GLY A 176 -3.94 3.19 -15.76
N ASN A 177 -3.53 4.28 -16.39
CA ASN A 177 -2.63 4.21 -17.53
C ASN A 177 -1.25 3.65 -17.11
N PRO A 178 -0.73 2.59 -17.77
CA PRO A 178 0.58 2.02 -17.44
C PRO A 178 1.73 3.02 -17.56
N LEU A 179 1.57 4.10 -18.34
CA LEU A 179 2.59 5.15 -18.49
C LEU A 179 2.84 5.92 -17.20
N GLU A 180 1.84 6.07 -16.32
CA GLU A 180 2.01 6.69 -15.00
C GLU A 180 3.05 5.95 -14.13
N ARG A 181 3.25 4.68 -14.41
CA ARG A 181 4.12 3.79 -13.62
C ARG A 181 5.44 3.54 -14.30
N LEU A 182 5.42 3.37 -15.62
CA LEU A 182 6.61 3.03 -16.40
C LEU A 182 7.53 4.24 -16.61
N VAL A 183 6.96 5.44 -16.82
CA VAL A 183 7.76 6.64 -17.08
C VAL A 183 8.61 7.05 -15.87
N PRO A 184 8.08 7.18 -14.64
CA PRO A 184 8.90 7.48 -13.46
C PRO A 184 9.96 6.41 -13.19
N PHE A 185 9.61 5.13 -13.37
CA PHE A 185 10.55 4.03 -13.24
C PHE A 185 11.71 4.13 -14.24
N ALA A 186 11.40 4.41 -15.51
CA ALA A 186 12.41 4.56 -16.56
C ALA A 186 13.30 5.80 -16.33
N LEU A 187 12.71 6.92 -15.91
CA LEU A 187 13.45 8.14 -15.59
C LEU A 187 14.40 7.97 -14.41
N ALA A 188 14.04 7.16 -13.44
CA ALA A 188 14.88 6.87 -12.28
C ALA A 188 16.05 5.92 -12.61
N PHE A 189 16.06 5.34 -13.82
CA PHE A 189 17.13 4.45 -14.29
C PHE A 189 18.27 5.21 -14.97
N ILE A 190 18.05 6.46 -15.36
CA ILE A 190 19.03 7.34 -16.03
C ILE A 190 19.89 8.07 -14.99
#